data_0d643d96d939bece8c969832f1440497
#
_entry.id   0d643d96d939bece8c969832f1440497
#
_cell.length_a   1.000
_cell.length_b   1.000
_cell.length_c   1.000
_cell.angle_alpha   90.00
_cell.angle_beta   90.00
_cell.angle_gamma   90.00
#
_symmetry.space_group_name_H-M   'P 1'
#
loop_
_entity.id
_entity.type
_entity.pdbx_description
1 polymer ?
#
loop_
_entity_poly.entity_id
_entity_poly.type
_entity_poly.pdbx_seq_one_letter_code
_entity_poly.pdbx_strand_id
1 'polypeptide(L)' 'MTYEEHLDEVTTLITEKYAVADAAAIKMVMRAQADDFFSGHDDDPAICTLDRAHRDAQAVFKKYK' A
#
# COMPACT_ATOMS: atom_id res chain seq x y z
N MET A 1 -3.23 -8.84 9.63
CA MET A 1 -2.12 -9.07 8.69
C MET A 1 -0.82 -8.50 9.26
N THR A 2 0.30 -9.08 8.87
CA THR A 2 1.60 -8.48 9.16
C THR A 2 1.79 -7.23 8.29
N TYR A 3 2.79 -6.43 8.61
CA TYR A 3 3.12 -5.24 7.82
C TYR A 3 3.47 -5.62 6.37
N GLU A 4 4.28 -6.67 6.19
CA GLU A 4 4.64 -7.14 4.86
C GLU A 4 3.42 -7.59 4.06
N GLU A 5 2.53 -8.35 4.68
CA GLU A 5 1.29 -8.78 4.04
C GLU A 5 0.41 -7.60 3.67
N HIS A 6 0.37 -6.57 4.52
CA HIS A 6 -0.38 -5.35 4.25
C HIS A 6 0.16 -4.65 3.01
N LEU A 7 1.49 -4.51 2.90
CA LEU A 7 2.11 -3.88 1.74
C LEU A 7 1.85 -4.69 0.46
N ASP A 8 1.91 -6.01 0.54
CA ASP A 8 1.60 -6.88 -0.59
C ASP A 8 0.15 -6.71 -1.03
N GLU A 9 -0.77 -6.63 -0.08
CA GLU A 9 -2.19 -6.42 -0.38
C GLU A 9 -2.43 -5.06 -1.02
N VAL A 10 -1.79 -4.01 -0.51
CA VAL A 10 -1.89 -2.67 -1.11
C VAL A 10 -1.40 -2.69 -2.55
N THR A 11 -0.25 -3.34 -2.80
CA THR A 11 0.31 -3.47 -4.15
C THR A 11 -0.66 -4.20 -5.08
N THR A 12 -1.20 -5.33 -4.62
CA THR A 12 -2.17 -6.14 -5.39
C THR A 12 -3.42 -5.33 -5.71
N LEU A 13 -3.94 -4.59 -4.73
CA LEU A 13 -5.15 -3.77 -4.93
C LEU A 13 -4.92 -2.67 -5.94
N ILE A 14 -3.74 -2.06 -5.95
CA ILE A 14 -3.40 -1.04 -6.94
C ILE A 14 -3.41 -1.65 -8.34
N THR A 15 -2.79 -2.82 -8.52
CA THR A 15 -2.76 -3.48 -9.83
C THR A 15 -4.15 -3.88 -10.30
N GLU A 16 -4.97 -4.42 -9.42
CA GLU A 16 -6.30 -4.91 -9.77
C GLU A 16 -7.32 -3.79 -9.97
N LYS A 17 -7.34 -2.81 -9.07
CA LYS A 17 -8.35 -1.75 -9.12
C LYS A 17 -8.09 -0.71 -10.20
N TYR A 18 -6.83 -0.43 -10.47
CA TYR A 18 -6.43 0.67 -11.35
C TYR A 18 -5.72 0.20 -12.61
N ALA A 19 -5.66 -1.10 -12.83
CA ALA A 19 -4.99 -1.69 -14.00
C ALA A 19 -3.55 -1.21 -14.17
N VAL A 20 -2.84 -1.05 -13.06
CA VAL A 20 -1.44 -0.62 -13.04
C VAL A 20 -0.55 -1.85 -13.14
N ALA A 21 0.54 -1.76 -13.91
CA ALA A 21 1.51 -2.84 -14.00
C ALA A 21 2.16 -3.11 -12.63
N ASP A 22 2.49 -4.37 -12.36
CA ASP A 22 3.08 -4.77 -11.07
C ASP A 22 4.30 -3.92 -10.70
N ALA A 23 5.22 -3.71 -11.65
CA ALA A 23 6.42 -2.92 -11.39
C ALA A 23 6.09 -1.48 -10.98
N ALA A 24 5.08 -0.88 -11.61
CA ALA A 24 4.67 0.48 -11.27
C ALA A 24 4.02 0.53 -9.90
N ALA A 25 3.18 -0.45 -9.57
CA ALA A 25 2.54 -0.52 -8.25
C ALA A 25 3.58 -0.70 -7.15
N ILE A 26 4.57 -1.56 -7.37
CA ILE A 26 5.67 -1.77 -6.41
C ILE A 26 6.42 -0.46 -6.18
N LYS A 27 6.72 0.29 -7.23
CA LYS A 27 7.40 1.58 -7.11
C LYS A 27 6.59 2.58 -6.30
N MET A 28 5.28 2.64 -6.51
CA MET A 28 4.40 3.52 -5.74
C MET A 28 4.46 3.20 -4.25
N VAL A 29 4.36 1.92 -3.89
CA VAL A 29 4.41 1.48 -2.51
C VAL A 29 5.79 1.75 -1.90
N MET A 30 6.87 1.52 -2.65
CA MET A 30 8.22 1.82 -2.18
C MET A 30 8.42 3.31 -1.91
N ARG A 31 7.90 4.17 -2.78
CA ARG A 31 7.97 5.62 -2.56
C ARG A 31 7.17 6.03 -1.33
N ALA A 32 6.01 5.43 -1.14
CA ALA A 32 5.20 5.69 0.04
C ALA A 32 5.94 5.31 1.33
N GLN A 33 6.63 4.17 1.33
CA GLN A 33 7.46 3.76 2.46
C GLN A 33 8.58 4.78 2.73
N ALA A 34 9.25 5.24 1.67
CA ALA A 34 10.34 6.21 1.79
C ALA A 34 9.84 7.55 2.36
N ASP A 35 8.58 7.89 2.11
CA ASP A 35 7.95 9.11 2.61
C ASP A 35 7.27 8.91 3.97
N ASP A 36 7.52 7.80 4.64
CA ASP A 36 6.93 7.45 5.94
C ASP A 36 5.39 7.32 5.93
N PHE A 37 4.82 7.08 4.77
CA PHE A 37 3.37 6.91 4.62
C PHE A 37 2.85 5.77 5.49
N PHE A 38 3.62 4.69 5.60
CA PHE A 38 3.25 3.50 6.35
C PHE A 38 3.92 3.39 7.73
N SER A 39 4.51 4.47 8.24
CA SER A 39 5.24 4.41 9.52
C SER A 39 4.36 3.93 10.68
N GLY A 40 3.12 4.40 10.75
CA GLY A 40 2.18 3.95 11.78
C GLY A 40 1.82 2.47 11.69
N HIS A 41 1.84 1.90 10.48
CA HIS A 41 1.55 0.48 10.26
C HIS A 41 2.66 -0.41 10.83
N ASP A 42 3.90 0.05 10.77
CA ASP A 42 5.04 -0.68 11.32
C ASP A 42 5.00 -0.68 12.85
N ASP A 43 4.59 0.45 13.44
CA ASP A 43 4.52 0.59 14.90
C ASP A 43 3.30 -0.13 15.50
N ASP A 44 2.20 -0.22 14.75
CA ASP A 44 0.95 -0.81 15.22
C ASP A 44 0.36 -1.77 14.19
N PRO A 45 0.74 -3.06 14.25
CA PRO A 45 0.22 -4.05 13.31
C PRO A 45 -1.30 -4.22 13.33
N ALA A 46 -1.97 -3.77 14.40
CA ALA A 46 -3.42 -3.88 14.50
C ALA A 46 -4.15 -3.07 13.44
N ILE A 47 -3.51 -2.05 12.85
CA ILE A 47 -4.12 -1.26 11.78
C ILE A 47 -3.92 -1.90 10.40
N CYS A 48 -3.16 -2.97 10.31
CA CYS A 48 -2.94 -3.70 9.05
C CYS A 48 -4.12 -4.62 8.80
N THR A 49 -5.22 -4.06 8.31
CA THR A 49 -6.46 -4.78 8.00
C THR A 49 -6.78 -4.66 6.53
N LEU A 50 -7.69 -5.51 6.04
CA LEU A 50 -8.11 -5.48 4.64
C LEU A 50 -8.76 -4.15 4.28
N ASP A 51 -9.62 -3.60 5.15
CA ASP A 51 -10.23 -2.30 4.94
C ASP A 51 -9.17 -1.20 4.82
N ARG A 52 -8.16 -1.24 5.68
CA ARG A 52 -7.09 -0.26 5.65
C ARG A 52 -6.26 -0.40 4.37
N ALA A 53 -6.03 -1.64 3.92
CA ALA A 53 -5.32 -1.90 2.67
C ALA A 53 -6.04 -1.25 1.48
N HIS A 54 -7.36 -1.33 1.41
CA HIS A 54 -8.14 -0.68 0.36
C HIS A 54 -7.98 0.84 0.39
N ARG A 55 -8.03 1.44 1.57
CA ARG A 55 -7.86 2.88 1.74
C ARG A 55 -6.46 3.32 1.36
N ASP A 56 -5.46 2.57 1.79
CA ASP A 56 -4.06 2.86 1.50
C ASP A 56 -3.76 2.73 0.02
N ALA A 57 -4.31 1.71 -0.65
CA ALA A 57 -4.15 1.54 -2.09
C ALA A 57 -4.68 2.75 -2.85
N GLN A 58 -5.87 3.25 -2.48
CA GLN A 58 -6.45 4.42 -3.09
C GLN A 58 -5.59 5.67 -2.85
N ALA A 59 -5.14 5.87 -1.62
CA ALA A 59 -4.33 7.04 -1.26
C ALA A 59 -2.97 7.01 -1.96
N VAL A 60 -2.31 5.85 -1.98
CA VAL A 60 -1.01 5.69 -2.65
C VAL A 60 -1.16 5.93 -4.15
N PHE A 61 -2.18 5.35 -4.78
CA PHE A 61 -2.40 5.55 -6.21
C PHE A 61 -2.61 7.03 -6.53
N LYS A 62 -3.43 7.73 -5.77
CA LYS A 62 -3.69 9.16 -5.99
C LYS A 62 -2.44 10.01 -5.83
N LYS A 63 -1.61 9.68 -4.86
CA LYS A 63 -0.43 10.48 -4.52
C LYS A 63 0.74 10.23 -5.46
N TYR A 64 0.93 9.00 -5.91
CA TYR A 64 2.16 8.59 -6.61
C TYR A 64 1.94 8.15 -8.05
N LYS A 65 0.74 8.28 -8.58
CA LYS A 65 0.46 7.94 -9.98
C LYS A 65 1.17 8.86 -10.97
#